data_c509f5e28efb08e14fa8e720288cb984
#
_entry.id   c509f5e28efb08e14fa8e720288cb984
#
_cell.length_a   1.000
_cell.length_b   1.000
_cell.length_c   1.000
_cell.angle_alpha   90.00
_cell.angle_beta   90.00
_cell.angle_gamma   90.00
#
_symmetry.space_group_name_H-M   'P 1'
#
loop_
_entity.id
_entity.type
_entity.pdbx_description
1 polymer ?
#
loop_
_entity_poly.entity_id
_entity_poly.type
_entity_poly.pdbx_seq_one_letter_code
_entity_poly.pdbx_strand_id
1 'polypeptide(L)'
;MDPKGKQFINDSEISWEELGGGIKRKIMSYDETMMMVKVAFEKGGIGTLHSHFHTQMSYVESGAFEITIDGKTGFLKKGDAFYIPANVIHGALCIEEGILVDLFTPFREDFINKTI
;
A
#
# COMPACT_ATOMS: atom_id res chain seq x y z
N MET A 1 8.75 -15.13 -9.20
CA MET A 1 9.82 -15.15 -8.17
C MET A 1 9.21 -14.90 -6.80
N ASP A 2 9.59 -15.71 -5.82
CA ASP A 2 9.04 -15.57 -4.46
C ASP A 2 9.60 -14.33 -3.78
N PRO A 3 8.77 -13.36 -3.36
CA PRO A 3 9.25 -12.17 -2.66
C PRO A 3 9.67 -12.42 -1.22
N LYS A 4 9.36 -13.59 -0.64
CA LYS A 4 9.69 -13.88 0.76
C LYS A 4 11.19 -13.91 0.98
N GLY A 5 11.68 -13.04 1.88
CA GLY A 5 13.09 -12.97 2.25
C GLY A 5 14.02 -12.43 1.18
N LYS A 6 13.49 -11.86 0.11
CA LYS A 6 14.29 -11.33 -0.98
C LYS A 6 15.02 -10.08 -0.50
N GLN A 7 16.36 -10.07 -0.59
CA GLN A 7 17.18 -8.99 -0.04
C GLN A 7 17.45 -7.86 -1.03
N PHE A 8 17.66 -8.18 -2.30
CA PHE A 8 17.84 -7.17 -3.36
C PHE A 8 16.62 -7.20 -4.26
N ILE A 9 15.93 -6.08 -4.34
CA ILE A 9 14.61 -6.00 -4.97
C ILE A 9 14.69 -5.08 -6.18
N ASN A 10 14.56 -5.64 -7.37
CA ASN A 10 14.57 -4.88 -8.62
C ASN A 10 13.13 -4.67 -9.06
N ASP A 11 12.65 -3.45 -8.96
CA ASP A 11 11.26 -3.09 -9.26
C ASP A 11 10.81 -3.58 -10.65
N SER A 12 11.68 -3.44 -11.65
CA SER A 12 11.36 -3.83 -13.03
C SER A 12 11.14 -5.33 -13.22
N GLU A 13 11.59 -6.15 -12.29
CA GLU A 13 11.44 -7.61 -12.35
C GLU A 13 10.15 -8.10 -11.70
N ILE A 14 9.39 -7.21 -11.08
CA ILE A 14 8.16 -7.56 -10.36
C ILE A 14 6.96 -7.13 -11.18
N SER A 15 6.08 -8.07 -11.49
CA SER A 15 4.85 -7.77 -12.24
C SER A 15 3.79 -7.18 -11.33
N TRP A 16 3.00 -6.26 -11.89
CA TRP A 16 1.84 -5.73 -11.19
C TRP A 16 0.73 -6.78 -11.11
N GLU A 17 0.07 -6.83 -9.98
CA GLU A 17 -1.15 -7.62 -9.78
C GLU A 17 -2.33 -6.65 -9.86
N GLU A 18 -3.23 -6.88 -10.81
CA GLU A 18 -4.43 -6.04 -10.97
C GLU A 18 -5.43 -6.35 -9.86
N LEU A 19 -5.91 -5.31 -9.18
CA LEU A 19 -6.90 -5.44 -8.11
C LEU A 19 -8.28 -4.95 -8.52
N GLY A 20 -8.40 -4.33 -9.71
CA GLY A 20 -9.63 -3.72 -10.17
C GLY A 20 -9.75 -2.27 -9.73
N GLY A 21 -10.72 -1.54 -10.30
CA GLY A 21 -10.98 -0.14 -9.92
C GLY A 21 -9.83 0.82 -10.19
N GLY A 22 -8.92 0.48 -11.10
CA GLY A 22 -7.77 1.32 -11.39
C GLY A 22 -6.65 1.20 -10.36
N ILE A 23 -6.61 0.10 -9.62
CA ILE A 23 -5.60 -0.15 -8.58
C ILE A 23 -4.87 -1.45 -8.88
N LYS A 24 -3.55 -1.42 -8.74
CA LYS A 24 -2.69 -2.59 -8.88
C LYS A 24 -1.58 -2.53 -7.86
N ARG A 25 -0.98 -3.68 -7.54
CA ARG A 25 0.07 -3.73 -6.53
C ARG A 25 1.21 -4.66 -6.90
N LYS A 26 2.36 -4.42 -6.26
CA LYS A 26 3.54 -5.29 -6.28
C LYS A 26 3.94 -5.57 -4.85
N ILE A 27 4.11 -6.84 -4.51
CA ILE A 27 4.73 -7.20 -3.23
C ILE A 27 6.24 -7.18 -3.48
N MET A 28 6.94 -6.25 -2.84
CA MET A 28 8.36 -6.05 -3.08
C MET A 28 9.21 -7.09 -2.36
N SER A 29 9.04 -7.22 -1.06
CA SER A 29 9.71 -8.22 -0.24
C SER A 29 9.05 -8.28 1.12
N TYR A 30 9.24 -9.39 1.84
CA TYR A 30 8.67 -9.53 3.19
C TYR A 30 9.30 -10.70 3.93
N ASP A 31 9.15 -10.68 5.25
CA ASP A 31 9.28 -11.83 6.12
C ASP A 31 8.11 -11.79 7.12
N GLU A 32 8.13 -12.58 8.18
CA GLU A 32 7.02 -12.62 9.13
C GLU A 32 6.81 -11.32 9.89
N THR A 33 7.81 -10.45 9.95
CA THR A 33 7.77 -9.22 10.75
C THR A 33 7.45 -7.97 9.97
N MET A 34 7.69 -7.95 8.65
CA MET A 34 7.44 -6.75 7.85
C MET A 34 7.26 -7.07 6.37
N MET A 35 6.60 -6.15 5.67
CA MET A 35 6.35 -6.29 4.24
C MET A 35 6.34 -4.91 3.59
N MET A 36 6.96 -4.82 2.41
CA MET A 36 6.87 -3.63 1.57
C MET A 36 6.05 -3.93 0.32
N VAL A 37 5.07 -3.09 0.05
CA VAL A 37 4.16 -3.23 -1.09
C VAL A 37 4.08 -1.89 -1.82
N LYS A 38 4.14 -1.90 -3.14
CA LYS A 38 3.80 -0.72 -3.94
C LYS A 38 2.37 -0.86 -4.44
N VAL A 39 1.60 0.21 -4.35
CA VAL A 39 0.22 0.25 -4.84
C VAL A 39 0.10 1.42 -5.80
N ALA A 40 -0.22 1.13 -7.05
CA ALA A 40 -0.41 2.14 -8.08
C ALA A 40 -1.91 2.40 -8.26
N PHE A 41 -2.25 3.69 -8.30
CA PHE A 41 -3.64 4.15 -8.47
C PHE A 41 -3.76 4.99 -9.72
N GLU A 42 -4.78 4.73 -10.52
CA GLU A 42 -5.23 5.67 -11.53
C GLU A 42 -5.96 6.80 -10.82
N LYS A 43 -6.03 7.98 -11.49
CA LYS A 43 -6.80 9.11 -10.99
C LYS A 43 -8.24 8.66 -10.68
N GLY A 44 -8.74 9.00 -9.49
CA GLY A 44 -10.07 8.61 -9.03
C GLY A 44 -10.14 7.24 -8.38
N GLY A 45 -9.04 6.49 -8.36
CA GLY A 45 -8.99 5.19 -7.69
C GLY A 45 -9.22 5.35 -6.19
N ILE A 46 -10.02 4.44 -5.62
CA ILE A 46 -10.44 4.50 -4.22
C ILE A 46 -9.96 3.27 -3.47
N GLY A 47 -9.15 3.49 -2.44
CA GLY A 47 -8.92 2.50 -1.39
C GLY A 47 -10.00 2.70 -0.34
N THR A 48 -10.98 1.80 -0.30
CA THR A 48 -12.14 1.95 0.58
C THR A 48 -11.75 1.97 2.06
N LEU A 49 -12.57 2.63 2.87
CA LEU A 49 -12.35 2.67 4.31
C LEU A 49 -12.35 1.26 4.88
N HIS A 50 -11.30 0.92 5.61
CA HIS A 50 -11.12 -0.40 6.22
C HIS A 50 -10.13 -0.28 7.39
N SER A 51 -9.97 -1.37 8.12
CA SER A 51 -8.97 -1.46 9.18
C SER A 51 -8.32 -2.83 9.15
N HIS A 52 -7.14 -2.93 9.73
CA HIS A 52 -6.42 -4.19 9.89
C HIS A 52 -5.55 -4.11 11.13
N PHE A 53 -5.19 -5.25 11.70
CA PHE A 53 -4.37 -5.26 12.91
C PHE A 53 -2.92 -4.85 12.68
N HIS A 54 -2.48 -4.81 11.43
CA HIS A 54 -1.13 -4.41 11.05
C HIS A 54 -0.92 -2.92 11.31
N THR A 55 0.28 -2.55 11.74
CA THR A 55 0.73 -1.16 11.73
C THR A 55 1.22 -0.86 10.31
N GLN A 56 0.89 0.32 9.80
CA GLN A 56 1.24 0.70 8.43
C GLN A 56 1.94 2.05 8.41
N MET A 57 3.03 2.14 7.65
CA MET A 57 3.67 3.40 7.30
C MET A 57 3.72 3.48 5.79
N SER A 58 3.31 4.60 5.21
CA SER A 58 3.24 4.75 3.77
C SER A 58 3.94 6.00 3.30
N TYR A 59 4.55 5.92 2.13
CA TYR A 59 5.28 7.00 1.49
C TYR A 59 4.70 7.24 0.11
N VAL A 60 4.47 8.50 -0.25
CA VAL A 60 3.95 8.86 -1.56
C VAL A 60 5.13 8.96 -2.55
N GLU A 61 5.29 7.95 -3.38
CA GLU A 61 6.34 7.92 -4.39
C GLU A 61 6.05 8.89 -5.53
N SER A 62 4.78 8.97 -5.94
CA SER A 62 4.34 9.86 -7.02
C SER A 62 2.85 10.15 -6.89
N GLY A 63 2.38 11.19 -7.58
CA GLY A 63 0.97 11.56 -7.59
C GLY A 63 0.52 12.34 -6.36
N ALA A 64 -0.79 12.40 -6.16
CA ALA A 64 -1.40 13.11 -5.05
C ALA A 64 -2.62 12.33 -4.54
N PHE A 65 -2.80 12.34 -3.24
CA PHE A 65 -3.83 11.53 -2.57
C PHE A 65 -4.52 12.31 -1.47
N GLU A 66 -5.79 12.03 -1.31
CA GLU A 66 -6.55 12.40 -0.13
C GLU A 66 -6.59 11.18 0.79
N ILE A 67 -5.97 11.28 1.95
CA ILE A 67 -5.87 10.17 2.90
C ILE A 67 -6.75 10.46 4.10
N THR A 68 -7.60 9.50 4.46
CA THR A 68 -8.45 9.59 5.64
C THR A 68 -7.96 8.58 6.67
N ILE A 69 -7.66 9.06 7.89
CA ILE A 69 -7.20 8.24 9.00
C ILE A 69 -7.98 8.66 10.25
N ASP A 70 -8.70 7.72 10.86
CA ASP A 70 -9.48 7.96 12.07
C ASP A 70 -10.41 9.17 11.91
N GLY A 71 -11.08 9.25 10.76
CA GLY A 71 -12.02 10.33 10.45
C GLY A 71 -11.38 11.65 10.06
N LYS A 72 -10.06 11.76 10.05
CA LYS A 72 -9.34 12.98 9.67
C LYS A 72 -8.79 12.83 8.25
N THR A 73 -8.95 13.85 7.44
CA THR A 73 -8.52 13.83 6.05
C THR A 73 -7.33 14.75 5.84
N GLY A 74 -6.29 14.23 5.17
CA GLY A 74 -5.12 15.00 4.79
C GLY A 74 -4.86 14.87 3.30
N PHE A 75 -4.29 15.91 2.69
CA PHE A 75 -3.87 15.89 1.28
C PHE A 75 -2.36 15.74 1.22
N LEU A 76 -1.89 14.68 0.56
CA LEU A 76 -0.49 14.33 0.48
C LEU A 76 -0.06 14.17 -0.97
N LYS A 77 1.19 14.52 -1.25
CA LYS A 77 1.78 14.44 -2.58
C LYS A 77 3.18 13.85 -2.51
N LYS A 78 3.79 13.68 -3.65
CA LYS A 78 5.15 13.12 -3.78
C LYS A 78 6.08 13.62 -2.66
N GLY A 79 6.68 12.69 -1.95
CA GLY A 79 7.61 12.97 -0.85
C GLY A 79 6.98 12.99 0.53
N ASP A 80 5.67 13.05 0.61
CA ASP A 80 4.96 13.03 1.90
C ASP A 80 4.73 11.60 2.36
N ALA A 81 4.40 11.44 3.64
CA ALA A 81 4.18 10.12 4.23
C ALA A 81 3.02 10.17 5.22
N PHE A 82 2.50 9.00 5.55
CA PHE A 82 1.47 8.88 6.59
C PHE A 82 1.66 7.61 7.40
N TYR A 83 1.13 7.64 8.62
CA TYR A 83 1.25 6.55 9.58
C TYR A 83 -0.14 6.15 10.06
N ILE A 84 -0.40 4.84 10.07
CA ILE A 84 -1.68 4.28 10.49
C ILE A 84 -1.43 3.30 11.62
N PRO A 85 -1.87 3.63 12.86
CA PRO A 85 -1.78 2.67 13.97
C PRO A 85 -2.63 1.43 13.70
N ALA A 86 -2.31 0.34 14.39
CA ALA A 86 -3.07 -0.90 14.30
C ALA A 86 -4.56 -0.67 14.56
N ASN A 87 -5.41 -1.28 13.73
CA ASN A 87 -6.88 -1.28 13.87
C ASN A 87 -7.57 0.07 13.65
N VAL A 88 -6.86 1.07 13.16
CA VAL A 88 -7.45 2.38 12.88
C VAL A 88 -8.05 2.38 11.48
N ILE A 89 -9.29 2.85 11.34
CA ILE A 89 -10.00 2.93 10.07
C ILE A 89 -9.33 3.97 9.18
N HIS A 90 -9.05 3.60 7.94
CA HIS A 90 -8.37 4.46 6.98
C HIS A 90 -8.78 4.13 5.55
N GLY A 91 -8.51 5.08 4.65
CA GLY A 91 -8.75 4.92 3.23
C GLY A 91 -8.03 5.99 2.44
N ALA A 92 -8.10 5.87 1.11
CA ALA A 92 -7.40 6.76 0.19
C ALA A 92 -8.25 7.06 -1.04
N LEU A 93 -8.12 8.28 -1.55
CA LEU A 93 -8.65 8.68 -2.85
C LEU A 93 -7.51 9.24 -3.66
N CYS A 94 -7.27 8.70 -4.84
CA CYS A 94 -6.21 9.19 -5.72
C CYS A 94 -6.69 10.43 -6.48
N ILE A 95 -6.05 11.57 -6.21
CA ILE A 95 -6.36 12.85 -6.87
C ILE A 95 -5.62 12.96 -8.20
N GLU A 96 -4.35 12.59 -8.19
CA GLU A 96 -3.50 12.50 -9.37
C GLU A 96 -2.86 11.13 -9.41
N GLU A 97 -2.87 10.49 -10.57
CA GLU A 97 -2.28 9.16 -10.75
C GLU A 97 -0.94 9.06 -10.04
N GLY A 98 -0.76 8.01 -9.26
CA GLY A 98 0.45 7.87 -8.48
C GLY A 98 0.62 6.54 -7.79
N ILE A 99 1.69 6.45 -7.02
CA ILE A 99 2.11 5.23 -6.34
C ILE A 99 2.33 5.51 -4.86
N LEU A 100 1.74 4.67 -4.03
CA LEU A 100 2.02 4.61 -2.60
C LEU A 100 2.97 3.42 -2.33
N VAL A 101 3.94 3.63 -1.46
CA VAL A 101 4.79 2.56 -0.95
C VAL A 101 4.34 2.28 0.47
N ASP A 102 3.76 1.11 0.69
CA ASP A 102 3.21 0.70 1.99
C ASP A 102 4.16 -0.24 2.70
N LEU A 103 4.43 0.05 3.98
CA LEU A 103 5.19 -0.82 4.87
C LEU A 103 4.23 -1.34 5.95
N PHE A 104 4.17 -2.65 6.10
CA PHE A 104 3.31 -3.30 7.10
C PHE A 104 4.14 -4.05 8.12
N THR A 105 3.71 -4.03 9.38
CA THR A 105 4.24 -4.87 10.44
C THR A 105 3.08 -5.46 11.24
N PRO A 106 2.96 -6.80 11.33
CA PRO A 106 3.67 -7.82 10.58
C PRO A 106 3.27 -7.84 9.10
N PHE A 107 3.70 -8.85 8.35
CA PHE A 107 3.34 -8.93 6.94
C PHE A 107 1.84 -9.18 6.74
N ARG A 108 1.36 -8.80 5.56
CA ARG A 108 -0.04 -9.00 5.16
C ARG A 108 -0.19 -10.43 4.65
N GLU A 109 -0.50 -11.34 5.56
CA GLU A 109 -0.71 -12.75 5.22
C GLU A 109 -1.84 -12.91 4.20
N ASP A 110 -2.87 -12.08 4.28
CA ASP A 110 -3.99 -12.07 3.36
C ASP A 110 -3.57 -11.72 1.91
N PHE A 111 -2.44 -11.01 1.73
CA PHE A 111 -1.92 -10.74 0.39
C PHE A 111 -1.23 -11.96 -0.21
N ILE A 112 -0.70 -12.85 0.61
CA ILE A 112 0.04 -14.04 0.20
C ILE A 112 -0.87 -15.24 0.08
N ASN A 113 -1.74 -15.44 1.06
CA ASN A 113 -2.58 -16.63 1.20
C ASN A 113 -3.98 -16.37 0.64
N LYS A 114 -4.08 -16.34 -0.69
CA LYS A 114 -5.30 -15.94 -1.39
C LYS A 114 -6.31 -17.05 -1.61
N THR A 115 -5.99 -18.27 -1.24
CA THR A 115 -6.83 -19.44 -1.54
C THR A 115 -7.81 -19.79 -0.44
N ILE A 116 -7.91 -18.99 0.57
CA ILE A 116 -8.77 -19.24 1.72
C ILE A 116 -10.13 -18.61 1.54
#